data_0412e715d2f9629ddaf34b998117ad5c
#
_entry.id   0412e715d2f9629ddaf34b998117ad5c
#
_cell.length_a   1.000
_cell.length_b   1.000
_cell.length_c   1.000
_cell.angle_alpha   90.00
_cell.angle_beta   90.00
_cell.angle_gamma   90.00
#
_symmetry.space_group_name_H-M   'P 1'
#
loop_
_entity.id
_entity.type
_entity.pdbx_description
1 polymer ?
#
loop_
_entity_poly.entity_id
_entity_poly.type
_entity_poly.pdbx_seq_one_letter_code
_entity_poly.pdbx_strand_id
1 'polypeptide(L)'
;MQTYTITLIRGDGIGPEIAESVLEVFAAAEAPIRWEEADAGLACLERHGTPIPEATLESIRRNRVALKGPTTTPVGGGHRSINVAI
;
A
#
# COMPACT_ATOMS: atom_id res chain seq x y z
N MET A 1 -11.56 -21.11 -10.86
CA MET A 1 -11.30 -19.70 -11.15
C MET A 1 -9.96 -19.30 -10.56
N GLN A 2 -9.15 -18.59 -11.32
CA GLN A 2 -7.85 -18.14 -10.85
C GLN A 2 -8.01 -16.93 -9.93
N THR A 3 -7.30 -16.95 -8.79
CA THR A 3 -7.28 -15.83 -7.86
C THR A 3 -5.99 -15.04 -8.06
N TYR A 4 -6.10 -13.72 -8.10
CA TYR A 4 -4.95 -12.84 -8.27
C TYR A 4 -4.58 -12.22 -6.92
N THR A 5 -3.30 -12.23 -6.59
CA THR A 5 -2.80 -11.58 -5.38
C THR A 5 -2.34 -10.18 -5.72
N ILE A 6 -2.87 -9.19 -5.00
CA ILE A 6 -2.56 -7.78 -5.21
C ILE A 6 -2.06 -7.20 -3.89
N THR A 7 -0.95 -6.46 -3.95
CA THR A 7 -0.41 -5.78 -2.78
C THR A 7 -1.32 -4.61 -2.42
N LEU A 8 -1.71 -4.52 -1.14
CA LEU A 8 -2.55 -3.44 -0.65
C LEU A 8 -1.74 -2.56 0.31
N ILE A 9 -1.62 -1.29 -0.04
CA ILE A 9 -0.98 -0.27 0.81
C ILE A 9 -2.05 0.74 1.18
N ARG A 10 -2.50 0.70 2.45
CA ARG A 10 -3.57 1.59 2.91
C ARG A 10 -3.12 3.04 2.98
N GLY A 11 -1.87 3.28 3.33
CA GLY A 11 -1.30 4.61 3.37
C GLY A 11 -1.62 5.36 4.66
N ASP A 12 -1.61 6.69 4.56
CA ASP A 12 -1.75 7.60 5.70
C ASP A 12 -3.09 8.35 5.68
N GLY A 13 -3.40 9.03 6.77
CA GLY A 13 -4.57 9.89 6.86
C GLY A 13 -5.87 9.17 6.60
N ILE A 14 -6.58 9.56 5.53
CA ILE A 14 -7.86 8.95 5.15
C ILE A 14 -7.69 7.66 4.33
N GLY A 15 -6.45 7.28 4.06
CA GLY A 15 -6.15 6.09 3.25
C GLY A 15 -6.83 4.81 3.74
N PRO A 16 -6.76 4.47 5.05
CA PRO A 16 -7.41 3.27 5.55
C PRO A 16 -8.92 3.24 5.30
N GLU A 17 -9.61 4.36 5.46
CA GLU A 17 -11.04 4.43 5.21
C GLU A 17 -11.37 4.26 3.73
N ILE A 18 -10.60 4.90 2.87
CA ILE A 18 -10.76 4.77 1.41
C ILE A 18 -10.49 3.33 1.00
N ALA A 19 -9.45 2.71 1.54
CA ALA A 19 -9.12 1.33 1.23
C ALA A 19 -10.26 0.38 1.60
N GLU A 20 -10.86 0.55 2.77
CA GLU A 20 -11.99 -0.28 3.19
C GLU A 20 -13.16 -0.13 2.22
N SER A 21 -13.47 1.08 1.77
CA SER A 21 -14.54 1.32 0.80
C SER A 21 -14.25 0.62 -0.52
N VAL A 22 -13.02 0.68 -1.00
CA VAL A 22 -12.60 0.02 -2.24
C VAL A 22 -12.70 -1.49 -2.10
N LEU A 23 -12.26 -2.05 -0.98
CA LEU A 23 -12.35 -3.49 -0.73
C LEU A 23 -13.79 -3.98 -0.73
N GLU A 24 -14.71 -3.19 -0.18
CA GLU A 24 -16.13 -3.51 -0.19
C GLU A 24 -16.68 -3.57 -1.61
N VAL A 25 -16.27 -2.63 -2.47
CA VAL A 25 -16.69 -2.62 -3.88
C VAL A 25 -16.20 -3.87 -4.60
N PHE A 26 -14.93 -4.25 -4.41
CA PHE A 26 -14.39 -5.46 -5.02
C PHE A 26 -15.06 -6.72 -4.50
N ALA A 27 -15.37 -6.77 -3.21
CA ALA A 27 -16.06 -7.90 -2.62
C ALA A 27 -17.49 -8.03 -3.17
N ALA A 28 -18.19 -6.90 -3.30
CA ALA A 28 -19.53 -6.88 -3.86
C ALA A 28 -19.56 -7.33 -5.33
N ALA A 29 -18.49 -7.02 -6.06
CA ALA A 29 -18.33 -7.45 -7.46
C ALA A 29 -17.84 -8.90 -7.60
N GLU A 30 -17.57 -9.57 -6.49
CA GLU A 30 -17.04 -10.93 -6.46
C GLU A 30 -15.73 -11.08 -7.25
N ALA A 31 -14.89 -10.05 -7.21
CA ALA A 31 -13.61 -10.07 -7.91
C ALA A 31 -12.69 -11.12 -7.28
N PRO A 32 -11.98 -11.94 -8.09
CA PRO A 32 -11.12 -13.00 -7.59
C PRO A 32 -9.77 -12.45 -7.14
N ILE A 33 -9.78 -11.63 -6.09
CA ILE A 33 -8.59 -10.95 -5.58
C ILE A 33 -8.29 -11.38 -4.15
N ARG A 34 -7.02 -11.69 -3.91
CA ARG A 34 -6.47 -11.90 -2.59
C ARG A 34 -5.59 -10.70 -2.27
N TRP A 35 -5.86 -10.04 -1.17
CA TRP A 35 -5.11 -8.85 -0.76
C TRP A 35 -3.92 -9.24 0.12
N GLU A 36 -2.74 -8.74 -0.23
CA GLU A 36 -1.54 -8.88 0.59
C GLU A 36 -1.21 -7.51 1.15
N GLU A 37 -1.44 -7.31 2.44
CA GLU A 37 -1.22 -6.00 3.05
C GLU A 37 0.26 -5.72 3.25
N ALA A 38 0.65 -4.48 2.95
CA ALA A 38 2.02 -4.00 3.09
C ALA A 38 1.98 -2.57 3.61
N ASP A 39 3.06 -2.15 4.26
CA ASP A 39 3.16 -0.84 4.86
C ASP A 39 3.92 0.15 3.99
N ALA A 40 3.47 1.40 3.99
CA ALA A 40 4.21 2.53 3.46
C ALA A 40 3.63 3.81 4.08
N GLY A 41 4.43 4.86 4.16
CA GLY A 41 3.99 6.17 4.62
C GLY A 41 4.62 6.60 5.93
N LEU A 42 4.10 7.68 6.50
CA LEU A 42 4.66 8.30 7.69
C LEU A 42 4.61 7.40 8.92
N ALA A 43 3.49 6.73 9.15
CA ALA A 43 3.36 5.80 10.28
C ALA A 43 4.36 4.65 10.18
N CYS A 44 4.63 4.21 8.95
CA CYS A 44 5.63 3.18 8.70
C CYS A 44 7.03 3.67 9.03
N LEU A 45 7.34 4.92 8.69
CA LEU A 45 8.63 5.53 9.04
C LEU A 45 8.85 5.53 10.55
N GLU A 46 7.82 5.85 11.32
CA GLU A 46 7.90 5.86 12.78
C GLU A 46 8.14 4.47 13.36
N ARG A 47 7.52 3.44 12.79
CA ARG A 47 7.65 2.06 13.29
C ARG A 47 8.90 1.34 12.82
N HIS A 48 9.32 1.59 11.59
CA HIS A 48 10.37 0.80 10.93
C HIS A 48 11.61 1.60 10.56
N GLY A 49 11.61 2.91 10.77
CA GLY A 49 12.72 3.78 10.39
C GLY A 49 12.83 4.06 8.89
N THR A 50 11.87 3.60 8.11
CA THR A 50 11.81 3.87 6.68
C THR A 50 10.35 4.01 6.25
N PRO A 51 10.04 4.94 5.33
CA PRO A 51 8.67 5.08 4.82
C PRO A 51 8.26 3.95 3.89
N ILE A 52 9.21 3.19 3.36
CA ILE A 52 8.93 2.02 2.51
C ILE A 52 9.85 0.88 2.93
N PRO A 53 9.36 -0.10 3.72
CA PRO A 53 10.16 -1.26 4.08
C PRO A 53 10.50 -2.09 2.84
N GLU A 54 11.62 -2.78 2.88
CA GLU A 54 12.02 -3.66 1.78
C GLU A 54 10.97 -4.74 1.53
N ALA A 55 10.32 -5.23 2.59
CA ALA A 55 9.25 -6.21 2.47
C ALA A 55 8.09 -5.71 1.59
N THR A 56 7.78 -4.40 1.66
CA THR A 56 6.74 -3.80 0.83
C THR A 56 7.15 -3.81 -0.64
N LEU A 57 8.38 -3.42 -0.93
CA LEU A 57 8.91 -3.43 -2.30
C LEU A 57 8.95 -4.85 -2.87
N GLU A 58 9.30 -5.81 -2.05
CA GLU A 58 9.31 -7.22 -2.43
C GLU A 58 7.91 -7.72 -2.79
N SER A 59 6.92 -7.34 -1.97
CA SER A 59 5.53 -7.69 -2.21
C SER A 59 5.05 -7.15 -3.56
N ILE A 60 5.38 -5.89 -3.86
CA ILE A 60 5.00 -5.26 -5.13
C ILE A 60 5.68 -5.97 -6.30
N ARG A 61 6.97 -6.28 -6.18
CA ARG A 61 7.70 -6.98 -7.24
C ARG A 61 7.12 -8.37 -7.50
N ARG A 62 6.79 -9.09 -6.44
CA ARG A 62 6.26 -10.45 -6.54
C ARG A 62 4.87 -10.47 -7.15
N ASN A 63 4.01 -9.57 -6.71
CA ASN A 63 2.61 -9.53 -7.15
C ASN A 63 2.41 -8.72 -8.44
N ARG A 64 3.33 -7.81 -8.75
CA ARG A 64 3.33 -6.95 -9.95
C ARG A 64 2.21 -5.94 -10.03
N VAL A 65 1.21 -6.05 -9.19
CA VAL A 65 0.08 -5.11 -9.11
C VAL A 65 -0.10 -4.70 -7.67
N ALA A 66 -0.34 -3.42 -7.45
CA ALA A 66 -0.57 -2.88 -6.12
C ALA A 66 -1.67 -1.82 -6.16
N LEU A 67 -2.50 -1.81 -5.13
CA LEU A 67 -3.43 -0.73 -4.88
C LEU A 67 -2.88 0.08 -3.71
N LYS A 68 -2.68 1.37 -3.92
CA LYS A 68 -2.03 2.23 -2.95
C LYS A 68 -2.93 3.43 -2.58
N GLY A 69 -3.10 3.64 -1.29
CA GLY A 69 -3.72 4.85 -0.76
C GLY A 69 -2.74 6.02 -0.68
N PRO A 70 -3.19 7.17 -0.19
CA PRO A 70 -2.32 8.34 -0.05
C PRO A 70 -1.23 8.11 0.99
N THR A 71 -0.03 8.61 0.71
CA THR A 71 1.10 8.51 1.63
C THR A 71 1.67 9.90 1.89
N THR A 72 2.17 10.09 3.12
CA THR A 72 2.80 11.35 3.52
C THR A 72 4.31 11.18 3.51
N THR A 73 5.00 12.08 2.79
CA THR A 73 6.47 12.11 2.78
C THR A 73 6.94 13.19 3.75
N PRO A 74 7.86 12.87 4.67
CA PRO A 74 8.37 13.87 5.62
C PRO A 74 8.97 15.08 4.91
N VAL A 75 8.64 16.29 5.40
CA VAL A 75 9.19 17.54 4.86
C VAL A 75 10.56 17.81 5.47
N GLY A 76 11.53 18.18 4.61
CA GLY A 76 12.86 18.53 5.07
C GLY A 76 13.75 17.37 5.47
N GLY A 77 13.27 16.14 5.33
CA GLY A 77 14.02 14.95 5.70
C GLY A 77 14.93 14.38 4.63
N GLY A 78 14.98 14.98 3.47
CA GLY A 78 15.78 14.46 2.36
C GLY A 78 15.27 13.18 1.75
N HIS A 79 14.06 12.76 2.11
CA HIS A 79 13.46 11.55 1.57
C HIS A 79 12.81 11.80 0.21
N ARG A 80 13.01 10.83 -0.69
CA ARG A 80 12.25 10.84 -1.95
C ARG A 80 10.78 10.63 -1.68
N SER A 81 9.91 11.15 -2.57
CA SER A 81 8.50 10.83 -2.51
C SER A 81 8.30 9.32 -2.56
N ILE A 82 7.45 8.80 -1.70
CA ILE A 82 7.12 7.38 -1.67
C ILE A 82 6.55 6.93 -3.01
N ASN A 83 5.73 7.77 -3.63
CA ASN A 83 5.15 7.48 -4.94
C ASN A 83 6.23 7.34 -6.02
N VAL A 84 7.32 8.11 -5.91
CA VAL A 84 8.44 8.02 -6.86
C VAL A 84 9.24 6.75 -6.63
N ALA A 85 9.42 6.35 -5.35
CA ALA A 85 10.19 5.16 -5.01
C ALA A 85 9.46 3.85 -5.36
N ILE A 86 8.15 3.87 -5.33
CA ILE A 86 7.33 2.73 -5.71
C ILE A 86 7.15 2.69 -7.22
#